data_b323084560415580276206b3f3d22f61
#
_entry.id   b323084560415580276206b3f3d22f61
#
_cell.length_a   1.000
_cell.length_b   1.000
_cell.length_c   1.000
_cell.angle_alpha   90.00
_cell.angle_beta   90.00
_cell.angle_gamma   90.00
#
_symmetry.space_group_name_H-M   'P 1'
#
loop_
_entity.id
_entity.type
_entity.pdbx_description
1 polymer ?
#
loop_
_entity_poly.entity_id
_entity_poly.type
_entity_poly.pdbx_seq_one_letter_code
_entity_poly.pdbx_strand_id
1 'polypeptide(L)' 'SLPLQTLRELQVETIRISHRLMTESTEIESSWNLVKGLVELARSVGLKCIAPCVEEADFHHRLLDLSC' A
#
# COMPACT_ATOMS: atom_id res chain seq x y z
N SER A 1 -3.61 -11.56 -11.22
CA SER A 1 -2.72 -11.26 -10.10
C SER A 1 -1.43 -12.07 -10.22
N LEU A 2 -0.34 -11.51 -9.74
CA LEU A 2 0.96 -12.17 -9.79
C LEU A 2 1.16 -13.02 -8.53
N PRO A 3 1.63 -14.25 -8.66
CA PRO A 3 2.01 -15.03 -7.48
C PRO A 3 3.25 -14.44 -6.80
N LEU A 4 3.39 -14.67 -5.50
CA LEU A 4 4.50 -14.14 -4.73
C LEU A 4 5.86 -14.55 -5.29
N GLN A 5 5.97 -15.78 -5.77
CA GLN A 5 7.20 -16.27 -6.36
C GLN A 5 7.59 -15.46 -7.58
N THR A 6 6.62 -15.10 -8.42
CA THR A 6 6.86 -14.28 -9.60
C THR A 6 7.39 -12.90 -9.21
N LEU A 7 6.86 -12.29 -8.15
CA LEU A 7 7.37 -11.01 -7.66
C LEU A 7 8.84 -11.13 -7.25
N ARG A 8 9.24 -12.20 -6.59
CA ARG A 8 10.62 -12.44 -6.21
C ARG A 8 11.52 -12.66 -7.41
N GLU A 9 11.05 -13.42 -8.39
CA GLU A 9 11.81 -13.68 -9.62
C GLU A 9 12.05 -12.41 -10.42
N LEU A 10 11.11 -11.46 -10.37
CA LEU A 10 11.26 -10.15 -11.00
C LEU A 10 12.11 -9.20 -10.18
N GLN A 11 12.59 -9.64 -9.01
CA GLN A 11 13.42 -8.82 -8.12
C GLN A 11 12.74 -7.52 -7.69
N VAL A 12 11.43 -7.60 -7.47
CA VAL A 12 10.68 -6.44 -6.96
C VAL A 12 11.09 -6.19 -5.52
N GLU A 13 11.56 -5.00 -5.22
CA GLU A 13 12.01 -4.62 -3.87
C GLU A 13 11.06 -3.64 -3.19
N THR A 14 10.27 -2.93 -3.96
CA THR A 14 9.44 -1.85 -3.46
C THR A 14 8.07 -1.87 -4.12
N ILE A 15 7.04 -1.70 -3.33
CA ILE A 15 5.69 -1.42 -3.80
C ILE A 15 5.44 0.06 -3.58
N ARG A 16 5.10 0.77 -4.65
CA ARG A 16 4.77 2.19 -4.57
C ARG A 16 3.28 2.36 -4.84
N ILE A 17 2.57 2.90 -3.86
CA ILE A 17 1.13 3.14 -3.98
C ILE A 17 0.93 4.46 -4.71
N SER A 18 0.08 4.46 -5.76
CA SER A 18 -0.15 5.65 -6.55
C SER A 18 -0.86 6.73 -5.75
N HIS A 19 -0.59 7.99 -6.09
CA HIS A 19 -1.28 9.12 -5.48
C HIS A 19 -2.80 9.02 -5.70
N ARG A 20 -3.21 8.58 -6.88
CA ARG A 20 -4.63 8.42 -7.20
C ARG A 20 -5.31 7.41 -6.28
N LEU A 21 -4.70 6.25 -6.08
CA LEU A 21 -5.25 5.24 -5.19
C LEU A 21 -5.32 5.76 -3.76
N MET A 22 -4.29 6.44 -3.31
CA MET A 22 -4.27 7.03 -1.97
C MET A 22 -5.40 8.03 -1.79
N THR A 23 -5.62 8.90 -2.78
CA THR A 23 -6.71 9.88 -2.75
C THR A 23 -8.08 9.21 -2.73
N GLU A 24 -8.29 8.21 -3.58
CA GLU A 24 -9.56 7.45 -3.60
C GLU A 24 -9.83 6.77 -2.27
N SER A 25 -8.81 6.27 -1.61
CA SER A 25 -8.97 5.52 -0.37
C SER A 25 -9.44 6.38 0.81
N THR A 26 -9.39 7.72 0.68
CA THR A 26 -9.97 8.62 1.68
C THR A 26 -11.49 8.62 1.63
N GLU A 27 -12.09 8.23 0.50
CA GLU A 27 -13.53 8.31 0.28
C GLU A 27 -14.19 6.97 -0.02
N ILE A 28 -13.44 6.03 -0.61
CA ILE A 28 -13.96 4.75 -1.07
C ILE A 28 -13.40 3.61 -0.22
N GLU A 29 -14.27 2.93 0.51
CA GLU A 29 -13.84 1.87 1.43
C GLU A 29 -13.13 0.71 0.73
N SER A 30 -13.58 0.33 -0.48
CA SER A 30 -12.91 -0.73 -1.21
C SER A 30 -11.50 -0.35 -1.62
N SER A 31 -11.26 0.92 -1.94
CA SER A 31 -9.92 1.42 -2.25
C SER A 31 -9.04 1.42 -0.99
N TRP A 32 -9.60 1.77 0.16
CA TRP A 32 -8.89 1.69 1.43
C TRP A 32 -8.49 0.24 1.74
N ASN A 33 -9.40 -0.71 1.50
CA ASN A 33 -9.12 -2.13 1.70
C ASN A 33 -7.99 -2.61 0.78
N LEU A 34 -7.94 -2.10 -0.45
CA LEU A 34 -6.86 -2.41 -1.38
C LEU A 34 -5.51 -1.89 -0.84
N VAL A 35 -5.48 -0.65 -0.35
CA VAL A 35 -4.26 -0.09 0.26
C VAL A 35 -3.78 -0.96 1.41
N LYS A 36 -4.70 -1.35 2.31
CA LYS A 36 -4.34 -2.24 3.41
C LYS A 36 -3.77 -3.56 2.92
N GLY A 37 -4.39 -4.14 1.90
CA GLY A 37 -3.92 -5.40 1.32
C GLY A 37 -2.52 -5.28 0.74
N LEU A 38 -2.22 -4.17 0.06
CA LEU A 38 -0.89 -3.94 -0.50
C LEU A 38 0.17 -3.80 0.60
N VAL A 39 -0.15 -3.10 1.68
CA VAL A 39 0.76 -2.95 2.82
C VAL A 39 1.03 -4.31 3.47
N GLU A 40 -0.01 -5.10 3.69
CA GLU A 40 0.14 -6.43 4.28
C GLU A 40 0.95 -7.37 3.38
N LEU A 41 0.72 -7.29 2.06
CA LEU A 41 1.50 -8.08 1.11
C LEU A 41 2.98 -7.69 1.19
N ALA A 42 3.28 -6.41 1.18
CA ALA A 42 4.65 -5.94 1.26
C ALA A 42 5.32 -6.45 2.54
N ARG A 43 4.62 -6.35 3.67
CA ARG A 43 5.14 -6.81 4.96
C ARG A 43 5.42 -8.32 4.93
N SER A 44 4.50 -9.10 4.36
CA SER A 44 4.60 -10.56 4.40
C SER A 44 5.77 -11.09 3.57
N VAL A 45 6.19 -10.38 2.54
CA VAL A 45 7.30 -10.81 1.67
C VAL A 45 8.57 -9.97 1.86
N GLY A 46 8.57 -9.05 2.81
CA GLY A 46 9.75 -8.24 3.10
C GLY A 46 10.01 -7.13 2.07
N LEU A 47 8.99 -6.67 1.38
CA LEU A 47 9.11 -5.56 0.45
C LEU A 47 8.91 -4.23 1.16
N LYS A 48 9.59 -3.20 0.68
CA LYS A 48 9.36 -1.84 1.13
C LYS A 48 8.05 -1.33 0.51
N CYS A 49 7.25 -0.63 1.32
CA CYS A 49 6.01 -0.01 0.83
C CYS A 49 6.15 1.50 0.96
N ILE A 50 5.91 2.21 -0.13
CA ILE A 50 5.99 3.66 -0.18
C ILE A 50 4.63 4.21 -0.58
N ALA A 51 4.11 5.14 0.23
CA ALA A 51 2.85 5.82 -0.07
C ALA A 51 3.09 7.32 -0.11
N PRO A 52 2.46 8.04 -1.05
CA PRO A 52 2.58 9.49 -1.08
C PRO A 52 1.86 10.12 0.11
N CYS A 53 2.28 11.31 0.50
CA CYS A 53 1.61 12.06 1.55
C CYS A 53 0.21 12.46 1.10
N VAL A 54 -0.75 12.34 2.02
CA VAL A 54 -2.08 12.87 1.86
C VAL A 54 -2.35 13.80 3.02
N GLU A 55 -3.01 14.92 2.74
CA GLU A 55 -3.15 15.99 3.71
C GLU A 55 -4.26 15.77 4.74
N GLU A 56 -5.07 14.73 4.59
CA GLU A 56 -6.12 14.45 5.55
C GLU A 56 -5.56 13.75 6.78
N ALA A 57 -5.73 14.39 7.94
CA ALA A 57 -5.18 13.91 9.19
C ALA A 57 -5.63 12.49 9.54
N ASP A 58 -6.91 12.17 9.35
CA ASP A 58 -7.43 10.84 9.67
C ASP A 58 -6.79 9.76 8.81
N PHE A 59 -6.61 10.06 7.53
CA PHE A 59 -5.99 9.12 6.61
C PHE A 59 -4.52 8.91 6.93
N HIS A 60 -3.81 9.98 7.24
CA HIS A 60 -2.42 9.90 7.66
C HIS A 60 -2.27 9.03 8.91
N HIS A 61 -3.20 9.17 9.84
CA HIS A 61 -3.24 8.35 11.05
C HIS A 61 -3.40 6.86 10.73
N ARG A 62 -4.29 6.53 9.79
CA ARG A 62 -4.48 5.16 9.35
C ARG A 62 -3.20 4.57 8.74
N LEU A 63 -2.47 5.36 7.97
CA LEU A 63 -1.20 4.91 7.38
C LEU A 63 -0.16 4.62 8.45
N LEU A 64 -0.06 5.43 9.47
CA LEU A 64 0.84 5.20 10.59
C LEU A 64 0.50 3.90 11.31
N ASP A 65 -0.78 3.63 11.52
CA ASP A 65 -1.23 2.38 12.15
C ASP A 65 -0.87 1.16 11.31
N LEU A 66 -0.79 1.30 10.00
CA LEU A 66 -0.38 0.22 9.12
C LEU A 66 1.14 0.10 8.96
N SER A 67 1.90 1.02 9.52
CA SER A 67 3.37 1.05 9.43
C SER A 67 3.87 1.15 7.97
N CYS A 68 3.16 1.87 7.15
CA CYS A 68 3.53 2.08 5.76
C CYS A 68 4.37 3.35 5.58
#